data_ddc80a6a2d160133d46773ede5db946d
#
_entry.id   ddc80a6a2d160133d46773ede5db946d
#
_cell.length_a   1.000
_cell.length_b   1.000
_cell.length_c   1.000
_cell.angle_alpha   90.00
_cell.angle_beta   90.00
_cell.angle_gamma   90.00
#
_symmetry.space_group_name_H-M   'P 1'
#
loop_
_entity.id
_entity.type
_entity.pdbx_description
1 polymer ?
#
loop_
_entity_poly.entity_id
_entity_poly.type
_entity_poly.pdbx_seq_one_letter_code
_entity_poly.pdbx_strand_id
1 'polypeptide(L)'
;MRRYDKYVSRARDYYPSFKAIGILMLRYAKEQPKLFQLLFMTENAQARRFDDVFDALGETAKLSIEFVMNDYGLTTEEARFLFQYVWTFTYGVSAMSATGMCDFSEDELISMLGNEFMSVMSFIKSGMLGKAMTDIRPIKRGDGALPDTRSFDEPA
;
A
#
# COMPACT_ATOMS: atom_id res chain seq x y z
N MET A 1 -11.11 -14.73 -6.55
CA MET A 1 -10.01 -15.13 -5.69
C MET A 1 -9.12 -16.21 -6.29
N ARG A 2 -9.61 -17.42 -6.67
CA ARG A 2 -8.78 -18.48 -7.30
C ARG A 2 -8.03 -18.09 -8.60
N ARG A 3 -8.48 -17.08 -9.32
CA ARG A 3 -7.80 -16.57 -10.53
C ARG A 3 -6.61 -15.68 -10.17
N TYR A 4 -6.72 -14.92 -9.10
CA TYR A 4 -5.67 -14.08 -8.53
C TYR A 4 -4.52 -14.95 -7.97
N ASP A 5 -4.84 -16.00 -7.24
CA ASP A 5 -3.85 -16.93 -6.69
C ASP A 5 -3.02 -17.64 -7.79
N LYS A 6 -3.65 -17.99 -8.92
CA LYS A 6 -2.95 -18.53 -10.09
C LYS A 6 -2.00 -17.54 -10.76
N TYR A 7 -2.37 -16.24 -10.78
CA TYR A 7 -1.50 -15.19 -11.32
C TYR A 7 -0.31 -14.92 -10.41
N VAL A 8 -0.54 -14.88 -9.10
CA VAL A 8 0.53 -14.72 -8.09
C VAL A 8 1.55 -15.85 -8.20
N SER A 9 1.12 -17.09 -8.35
CA SER A 9 2.04 -18.23 -8.48
C SER A 9 2.89 -18.18 -9.76
N ARG A 10 2.36 -17.66 -10.87
CA ARG A 10 3.11 -17.48 -12.13
C ARG A 10 4.02 -16.27 -12.13
N ALA A 11 3.63 -15.20 -11.47
CA ALA A 11 4.45 -14.00 -11.37
C ALA A 11 5.70 -14.20 -10.49
N ARG A 12 5.69 -15.23 -9.63
CA ARG A 12 6.85 -15.65 -8.80
C ARG A 12 8.09 -16.01 -9.61
N ASP A 13 7.91 -16.51 -10.82
CA ASP A 13 9.03 -16.90 -11.69
C ASP A 13 9.79 -15.70 -12.25
N TYR A 14 9.22 -14.48 -12.19
CA TYR A 14 9.74 -13.28 -12.82
C TYR A 14 10.07 -12.13 -11.86
N TYR A 15 9.46 -12.10 -10.66
CA TYR A 15 9.63 -11.02 -9.68
C TYR A 15 9.73 -11.59 -8.26
N PRO A 16 10.41 -10.89 -7.33
CA PRO A 16 10.25 -11.17 -5.91
C PRO A 16 8.77 -11.23 -5.57
N SER A 17 8.36 -12.25 -4.86
CA SER A 17 6.94 -12.61 -4.69
C SER A 17 6.07 -11.45 -4.18
N PHE A 18 6.61 -10.64 -3.27
CA PHE A 18 5.91 -9.47 -2.75
C PHE A 18 5.70 -8.38 -3.80
N LYS A 19 6.72 -8.10 -4.62
CA LYS A 19 6.63 -7.14 -5.73
C LYS A 19 5.60 -7.59 -6.77
N ALA A 20 5.54 -8.87 -7.06
CA ALA A 20 4.56 -9.44 -7.99
C ALA A 20 3.12 -9.18 -7.57
N ILE A 21 2.80 -9.30 -6.27
CA ILE A 21 1.47 -9.04 -5.72
C ILE A 21 1.07 -7.57 -5.93
N GLY A 22 1.98 -6.64 -5.65
CA GLY A 22 1.74 -5.21 -5.87
C GLY A 22 1.51 -4.86 -7.34
N ILE A 23 2.35 -5.36 -8.25
CA ILE A 23 2.20 -5.14 -9.70
C ILE A 23 0.87 -5.70 -10.20
N LEU A 24 0.45 -6.87 -9.74
CA LEU A 24 -0.84 -7.46 -10.11
C LEU A 24 -2.03 -6.60 -9.67
N MET A 25 -1.98 -6.04 -8.48
CA MET A 25 -3.02 -5.14 -7.99
C MET A 25 -3.13 -3.88 -8.86
N LEU A 26 -1.99 -3.28 -9.20
CA LEU A 26 -1.92 -2.11 -10.08
C LEU A 26 -2.47 -2.40 -11.49
N ARG A 27 -2.05 -3.52 -12.09
CA ARG A 27 -2.57 -3.96 -13.40
C ARG A 27 -4.06 -4.23 -13.35
N TYR A 28 -4.53 -4.91 -12.31
CA TYR A 28 -5.94 -5.21 -12.15
C TYR A 28 -6.80 -3.95 -12.06
N ALA A 29 -6.35 -2.95 -11.31
CA ALA A 29 -7.03 -1.66 -11.23
C ALA A 29 -7.09 -0.93 -12.58
N LYS A 30 -6.04 -1.03 -13.40
CA LYS A 30 -5.96 -0.41 -14.71
C LYS A 30 -6.79 -1.16 -15.78
N GLU A 31 -6.71 -2.48 -15.80
CA GLU A 31 -7.36 -3.32 -16.81
C GLU A 31 -8.83 -3.60 -16.51
N GLN A 32 -9.19 -3.65 -15.22
CA GLN A 32 -10.53 -3.98 -14.75
C GLN A 32 -11.05 -2.98 -13.71
N PRO A 33 -11.12 -1.67 -14.04
CA PRO A 33 -11.38 -0.61 -13.06
C PRO A 33 -12.72 -0.77 -12.34
N LYS A 34 -13.77 -1.17 -13.04
CA LYS A 34 -15.09 -1.39 -12.43
C LYS A 34 -15.09 -2.53 -11.41
N LEU A 35 -14.38 -3.60 -11.74
CA LEU A 35 -14.29 -4.75 -10.86
C LEU A 35 -13.38 -4.45 -9.66
N PHE A 36 -12.31 -3.69 -9.86
CA PHE A 36 -11.48 -3.19 -8.77
C PHE A 36 -12.29 -2.34 -7.79
N GLN A 37 -13.09 -1.38 -8.30
CA GLN A 37 -13.96 -0.55 -7.48
C GLN A 37 -14.94 -1.41 -6.67
N LEU A 38 -15.57 -2.40 -7.30
CA LEU A 38 -16.53 -3.28 -6.64
C LEU A 38 -15.87 -4.10 -5.51
N LEU A 39 -14.66 -4.62 -5.72
CA LEU A 39 -14.01 -5.51 -4.76
C LEU A 39 -13.27 -4.78 -3.63
N PHE A 40 -12.69 -3.62 -3.92
CA PHE A 40 -11.76 -2.95 -3.00
C PHE A 40 -12.24 -1.59 -2.52
N MET A 41 -13.23 -0.97 -3.16
CA MET A 41 -13.71 0.38 -2.82
C MET A 41 -15.12 0.39 -2.23
N THR A 42 -15.69 -0.78 -1.96
CA THR A 42 -16.97 -0.88 -1.24
C THR A 42 -16.76 -0.76 0.27
N GLU A 43 -17.72 -0.15 0.93
CA GLU A 43 -17.70 -0.01 2.37
C GLU A 43 -17.67 -1.39 3.06
N ASN A 44 -16.75 -1.54 4.01
CA ASN A 44 -16.75 -2.65 4.94
C ASN A 44 -17.08 -2.12 6.34
N ALA A 45 -18.34 -2.24 6.73
CA ALA A 45 -18.83 -1.72 8.01
C ALA A 45 -18.17 -2.36 9.25
N GLN A 46 -17.53 -3.50 9.10
CA GLN A 46 -16.84 -4.22 10.18
C GLN A 46 -15.36 -3.85 10.32
N ALA A 47 -14.72 -3.36 9.25
CA ALA A 47 -13.33 -2.94 9.28
C ALA A 47 -13.20 -1.57 9.95
N ARG A 48 -12.41 -1.47 11.01
CA ARG A 48 -12.12 -0.24 11.77
C ARG A 48 -10.62 0.04 11.88
N ARG A 49 -9.80 -0.99 11.75
CA ARG A 49 -8.36 -0.96 11.91
C ARG A 49 -7.69 -1.66 10.74
N PHE A 50 -6.41 -1.41 10.54
CA PHE A 50 -5.67 -2.10 9.47
C PHE A 50 -5.63 -3.63 9.69
N ASP A 51 -5.62 -4.10 10.93
CA ASP A 51 -5.70 -5.53 11.23
C ASP A 51 -6.97 -6.17 10.65
N ASP A 52 -8.10 -5.47 10.67
CA ASP A 52 -9.35 -5.95 10.07
C ASP A 52 -9.23 -6.06 8.54
N VAL A 53 -8.51 -5.12 7.90
CA VAL A 53 -8.19 -5.18 6.47
C VAL A 53 -7.27 -6.35 6.17
N PHE A 54 -6.24 -6.54 7.00
CA PHE A 54 -5.30 -7.65 6.86
C PHE A 54 -6.03 -9.00 6.95
N ASP A 55 -6.93 -9.17 7.91
CA ASP A 55 -7.73 -10.38 8.08
C ASP A 55 -8.67 -10.61 6.88
N ALA A 56 -9.26 -9.56 6.33
CA ALA A 56 -10.11 -9.62 5.15
C ALA A 56 -9.34 -10.04 3.88
N LEU A 57 -8.06 -9.70 3.77
CA LEU A 57 -7.18 -10.15 2.68
C LEU A 57 -6.79 -11.64 2.80
N GLY A 58 -6.92 -12.23 3.98
CA GLY A 58 -6.78 -13.65 4.23
C GLY A 58 -5.42 -14.23 3.85
N GLU A 59 -5.42 -15.34 3.10
CA GLU A 59 -4.21 -16.07 2.72
C GLU A 59 -3.22 -15.23 1.91
N THR A 60 -3.69 -14.29 1.07
CA THR A 60 -2.80 -13.42 0.29
C THR A 60 -1.93 -12.56 1.20
N ALA A 61 -2.49 -12.01 2.26
CA ALA A 61 -1.74 -11.21 3.22
C ALA A 61 -0.73 -12.07 4.01
N LYS A 62 -1.14 -13.25 4.45
CA LYS A 62 -0.25 -14.19 5.17
C LYS A 62 0.95 -14.61 4.31
N LEU A 63 0.69 -15.01 3.07
CA LEU A 63 1.74 -15.37 2.12
C LEU A 63 2.68 -14.20 1.84
N SER A 64 2.16 -12.99 1.74
CA SER A 64 2.98 -11.79 1.55
C SER A 64 3.93 -11.56 2.71
N ILE A 65 3.47 -11.75 3.96
CA ILE A 65 4.30 -11.66 5.15
C ILE A 65 5.41 -12.72 5.13
N GLU A 66 5.06 -13.99 4.85
CA GLU A 66 6.03 -15.07 4.78
C GLU A 66 7.10 -14.81 3.72
N PHE A 67 6.72 -14.28 2.55
CA PHE A 67 7.67 -13.95 1.49
C PHE A 67 8.66 -12.89 1.91
N VAL A 68 8.21 -11.78 2.48
CA VAL A 68 9.15 -10.72 2.88
C VAL A 68 10.00 -11.13 4.06
N MET A 69 9.51 -11.95 4.97
CA MET A 69 10.32 -12.52 6.05
C MET A 69 11.45 -13.39 5.49
N ASN A 70 11.13 -14.27 4.54
CA ASN A 70 12.10 -15.20 3.96
C ASN A 70 13.09 -14.51 3.01
N ASP A 71 12.59 -13.62 2.14
CA ASP A 71 13.42 -12.99 1.09
C ASP A 71 14.33 -11.90 1.66
N TYR A 72 13.92 -11.21 2.73
CA TYR A 72 14.64 -10.04 3.27
C TYR A 72 15.12 -10.20 4.72
N GLY A 73 14.86 -11.35 5.34
CA GLY A 73 15.27 -11.63 6.72
C GLY A 73 14.61 -10.71 7.74
N LEU A 74 13.32 -10.39 7.54
CA LEU A 74 12.56 -9.54 8.45
C LEU A 74 11.92 -10.34 9.59
N THR A 75 11.77 -9.68 10.73
CA THR A 75 10.90 -10.20 11.79
C THR A 75 9.44 -10.10 11.37
N THR A 76 8.55 -10.80 12.07
CA THR A 76 7.10 -10.72 11.81
C THR A 76 6.58 -9.28 11.95
N GLU A 77 7.04 -8.53 12.94
CA GLU A 77 6.65 -7.15 13.17
C GLU A 77 7.10 -6.25 12.01
N GLU A 78 8.36 -6.36 11.59
CA GLU A 78 8.92 -5.62 10.45
C GLU A 78 8.20 -5.95 9.14
N ALA A 79 7.89 -7.22 8.91
CA ALA A 79 7.17 -7.68 7.73
C ALA A 79 5.72 -7.15 7.70
N ARG A 80 5.02 -7.14 8.83
CA ARG A 80 3.68 -6.55 8.96
C ARG A 80 3.70 -5.04 8.72
N PHE A 81 4.69 -4.34 9.26
CA PHE A 81 4.90 -2.92 9.02
C PHE A 81 5.12 -2.63 7.54
N LEU A 82 6.05 -3.35 6.90
CA LEU A 82 6.33 -3.22 5.47
C LEU A 82 5.06 -3.46 4.64
N PHE A 83 4.33 -4.54 4.93
CA PHE A 83 3.08 -4.86 4.25
C PHE A 83 2.06 -3.74 4.38
N GLN A 84 1.82 -3.24 5.59
CA GLN A 84 0.83 -2.19 5.84
C GLN A 84 1.09 -0.95 5.00
N TYR A 85 2.33 -0.44 5.00
CA TYR A 85 2.66 0.79 4.29
C TYR A 85 2.67 0.61 2.78
N VAL A 86 3.33 -0.42 2.28
CA VAL A 86 3.40 -0.68 0.83
C VAL A 86 2.04 -1.07 0.26
N TRP A 87 1.25 -1.85 0.97
CA TRP A 87 -0.11 -2.19 0.54
C TRP A 87 -1.02 -0.97 0.49
N THR A 88 -0.99 -0.12 1.52
CA THR A 88 -1.79 1.11 1.57
C THR A 88 -1.42 2.05 0.43
N PHE A 89 -0.13 2.22 0.16
CA PHE A 89 0.35 2.99 -0.97
C PHE A 89 -0.14 2.40 -2.31
N THR A 90 0.04 1.10 -2.50
CA THR A 90 -0.38 0.38 -3.71
C THR A 90 -1.88 0.48 -3.94
N TYR A 91 -2.67 0.35 -2.87
CA TYR A 91 -4.11 0.56 -2.91
C TYR A 91 -4.46 1.99 -3.35
N GLY A 92 -3.83 3.00 -2.78
CA GLY A 92 -4.08 4.41 -3.13
C GLY A 92 -3.81 4.69 -4.60
N VAL A 93 -2.66 4.26 -5.12
CA VAL A 93 -2.30 4.41 -6.55
C VAL A 93 -3.27 3.63 -7.45
N SER A 94 -3.65 2.41 -7.03
CA SER A 94 -4.64 1.59 -7.76
C SER A 94 -6.02 2.26 -7.82
N ALA A 95 -6.46 2.85 -6.71
CA ALA A 95 -7.73 3.57 -6.64
C ALA A 95 -7.72 4.81 -7.55
N MET A 96 -6.62 5.57 -7.60
CA MET A 96 -6.46 6.71 -8.51
C MET A 96 -6.54 6.28 -9.98
N SER A 97 -5.92 5.16 -10.33
CA SER A 97 -6.02 4.58 -11.68
C SER A 97 -7.43 4.11 -12.00
N ALA A 98 -8.06 3.37 -11.09
CA ALA A 98 -9.39 2.78 -11.30
C ALA A 98 -10.51 3.84 -11.39
N THR A 99 -10.34 5.00 -10.74
CA THR A 99 -11.30 6.11 -10.78
C THR A 99 -11.04 7.09 -11.92
N GLY A 100 -9.95 6.92 -12.67
CA GLY A 100 -9.55 7.85 -13.73
C GLY A 100 -8.99 9.18 -13.22
N MET A 101 -8.63 9.26 -11.94
CA MET A 101 -7.99 10.45 -11.37
C MET A 101 -6.60 10.68 -11.96
N CYS A 102 -5.87 9.59 -12.23
CA CYS A 102 -4.58 9.58 -12.90
C CYS A 102 -4.51 8.44 -13.91
N ASP A 103 -3.77 8.66 -15.00
CA ASP A 103 -3.44 7.63 -15.99
C ASP A 103 -1.93 7.41 -15.98
N PHE A 104 -1.48 6.60 -15.03
CA PHE A 104 -0.08 6.21 -14.92
C PHE A 104 0.28 5.17 -15.98
N SER A 105 1.44 5.31 -16.59
CA SER A 105 2.05 4.24 -17.39
C SER A 105 2.46 3.06 -16.51
N GLU A 106 2.67 1.89 -17.09
CA GLU A 106 3.12 0.71 -16.34
C GLU A 106 4.50 0.94 -15.71
N ASP A 107 5.41 1.60 -16.43
CA ASP A 107 6.75 1.92 -15.92
C ASP A 107 6.71 2.88 -14.74
N GLU A 108 5.83 3.88 -14.76
CA GLU A 108 5.60 4.78 -13.62
C GLU A 108 5.07 4.01 -12.41
N LEU A 109 4.09 3.14 -12.59
CA LEU A 109 3.52 2.33 -11.52
C LEU A 109 4.56 1.41 -10.88
N ILE A 110 5.37 0.74 -11.69
CA ILE A 110 6.45 -0.14 -11.22
C ILE A 110 7.53 0.67 -10.47
N SER A 111 7.88 1.84 -10.98
CA SER A 111 8.85 2.74 -10.35
C SER A 111 8.34 3.28 -9.02
N MET A 112 7.10 3.74 -8.95
CA MET A 112 6.46 4.24 -7.73
C MET A 112 6.42 3.15 -6.65
N LEU A 113 5.99 1.94 -7.00
CA LEU A 113 5.94 0.80 -6.08
C LEU A 113 7.34 0.44 -5.57
N GLY A 114 8.35 0.44 -6.45
CA GLY A 114 9.74 0.17 -6.10
C GLY A 114 10.30 1.21 -5.14
N ASN A 115 10.04 2.49 -5.39
CA ASN A 115 10.49 3.59 -4.54
C ASN A 115 9.85 3.53 -3.15
N GLU A 116 8.55 3.25 -3.07
CA GLU A 116 7.86 3.08 -1.79
C GLU A 116 8.43 1.89 -1.01
N PHE A 117 8.58 0.75 -1.66
CA PHE A 117 9.18 -0.43 -1.04
C PHE A 117 10.58 -0.13 -0.47
N MET A 118 11.44 0.52 -1.25
CA MET A 118 12.79 0.88 -0.81
C MET A 118 12.80 1.88 0.33
N SER A 119 11.86 2.83 0.33
CA SER A 119 11.73 3.83 1.39
C SER A 119 11.37 3.19 2.72
N VAL A 120 10.35 2.34 2.71
CA VAL A 120 9.91 1.61 3.92
C VAL A 120 10.97 0.63 4.40
N MET A 121 11.60 -0.12 3.46
CA MET A 121 12.68 -1.05 3.78
C MET A 121 13.88 -0.34 4.40
N SER A 122 14.27 0.82 3.85
CA SER A 122 15.36 1.64 4.40
C SER A 122 15.05 2.11 5.83
N PHE A 123 13.80 2.51 6.09
CA PHE A 123 13.36 2.88 7.42
C PHE A 123 13.48 1.70 8.40
N ILE A 124 13.02 0.51 8.01
CA ILE A 124 13.14 -0.71 8.83
C ILE A 124 14.61 -1.03 9.11
N LYS A 125 15.44 -1.07 8.06
CA LYS A 125 16.87 -1.44 8.17
C LYS A 125 17.70 -0.39 8.92
N SER A 126 17.26 0.84 9.02
CA SER A 126 17.89 1.88 9.88
C SER A 126 17.69 1.63 11.38
N GLY A 127 16.83 0.68 11.76
CA GLY A 127 16.49 0.41 13.16
C GLY A 127 15.61 1.49 13.81
N MET A 128 14.93 2.30 13.01
CA MET A 128 14.05 3.39 13.50
C MET A 128 12.64 2.90 13.85
N LEU A 129 12.27 1.69 13.46
CA LEU A 129 10.97 1.12 13.80
C LEU A 129 10.78 1.07 15.33
N GLY A 130 9.68 1.63 15.82
CA GLY A 130 9.36 1.71 17.25
C GLY A 130 10.06 2.84 18.00
N LYS A 131 10.93 3.63 17.36
CA LYS A 131 11.56 4.80 17.97
C LYS A 131 10.79 6.08 17.65
N ALA A 132 10.70 6.98 18.65
CA ALA A 132 10.13 8.30 18.40
C ALA A 132 11.06 9.09 17.47
N MET A 133 10.51 9.64 16.37
CA MET A 133 11.25 10.52 15.47
C MET A 133 11.33 11.92 16.05
N THR A 134 12.34 12.16 16.88
CA THR A 134 12.54 13.45 17.55
C THR A 134 13.30 14.46 16.70
N ASP A 135 13.98 14.03 15.64
CA ASP A 135 14.94 14.85 14.91
C ASP A 135 14.38 15.53 13.65
N ILE A 136 13.20 15.11 13.18
CA ILE A 136 12.54 15.76 12.04
C ILE A 136 11.61 16.83 12.58
N ARG A 137 12.15 18.05 12.71
CA ARG A 137 11.36 19.23 13.09
C ARG A 137 10.93 19.97 11.83
N PRO A 138 9.62 20.22 11.65
CA PRO A 138 9.17 21.07 10.56
C PRO A 138 9.72 22.50 10.77
N ILE A 139 10.08 23.17 9.69
CA ILE A 139 10.36 24.58 9.73
C ILE A 139 9.05 25.28 10.15
N LYS A 140 9.03 25.84 11.35
CA LYS A 140 7.85 26.56 11.84
C LYS A 140 7.55 27.74 10.92
N ARG A 141 6.45 27.69 10.21
CA ARG A 141 5.85 28.80 9.50
C ARG A 141 4.49 29.08 10.14
N GLY A 142 4.39 30.16 10.91
CA GLY A 142 3.17 30.50 11.63
C GLY A 142 2.97 29.75 12.95
N ASP A 143 1.81 29.88 13.53
CA ASP A 143 1.44 29.32 14.83
C ASP A 143 1.15 27.79 14.80
N GLY A 144 1.21 27.16 13.61
CA GLY A 144 1.01 25.72 13.41
C GLY A 144 -0.44 25.25 13.56
N ALA A 145 -1.41 26.14 13.70
CA ALA A 145 -2.81 25.78 13.69
C ALA A 145 -3.24 25.37 12.27
N LEU A 146 -3.88 24.20 12.14
CA LEU A 146 -4.51 23.81 10.88
C LEU A 146 -5.75 24.69 10.67
N PRO A 147 -6.00 25.16 9.42
CA PRO A 147 -7.23 25.86 9.11
C PRO A 147 -8.44 24.95 9.38
N ASP A 148 -9.51 25.55 9.88
CA ASP A 148 -10.77 24.85 10.06
C ASP A 148 -11.33 24.45 8.69
N THR A 149 -11.45 23.16 8.42
CA THR A 149 -11.94 22.63 7.13
C THR A 149 -13.37 23.05 6.84
N ARG A 150 -14.16 23.44 7.86
CA ARG A 150 -15.53 23.93 7.69
C ARG A 150 -15.60 25.26 6.94
N SER A 151 -14.50 26.00 6.85
CA SER A 151 -14.43 27.24 6.07
C SER A 151 -14.42 27.03 4.55
N PHE A 152 -14.28 25.79 4.09
CA PHE A 152 -14.34 25.45 2.65
C PHE A 152 -15.76 25.23 2.13
N ASP A 153 -16.77 25.15 3.02
CA ASP A 153 -18.16 24.89 2.66
C ASP A 153 -18.96 26.19 2.38
N GLU A 154 -18.37 27.39 2.49
CA GLU A 154 -19.02 28.64 2.12
C GLU A 154 -18.99 28.81 0.58
N PRO A 155 -20.15 28.88 -0.09
CA PRO A 155 -20.19 29.20 -1.52
C PRO A 155 -19.66 30.61 -1.75
N ALA A 156 -18.80 30.73 -2.73
CA ALA A 156 -18.29 32.03 -3.20
C ALA A 156 -19.42 32.91 -3.74
#